data_e05137a0b374c5012f80c035985003ea
#
_entry.id   e05137a0b374c5012f80c035985003ea
#
_cell.length_a   1.000
_cell.length_b   1.000
_cell.length_c   1.000
_cell.angle_alpha   90.00
_cell.angle_beta   90.00
_cell.angle_gamma   90.00
#
_symmetry.space_group_name_H-M   'P 1'
#
loop_
_entity.id
_entity.type
_entity.pdbx_description
1 polymer ?
#
loop_
_entity_poly.entity_id
_entity_poly.type
_entity_poly.pdbx_seq_one_letter_code
_entity_poly.pdbx_strand_id
1 'polypeptide(L)'
;NMRGANVTMPCKQEVCRNMDKLSDAARFVGAVNTIVNDNGVLTGHITDGMGVVLDLKDHNVSIIDKDIVLFGAGGAATAIMVQCALDGAKSITVFNRSNEGLEHVASIGQKMMEDGVKCKLEFHPLSDTDFMHEKVRSCDILINGTCVGMAPALDGQSLITDMSVFHEDMVVYDVIYHPLVTKLMADAVANGCKEENVIGGKGMLLWQGAGAFKLYTGLDMPAQELKAFLAKREEEGVEPLADVAENVPF
;
A
#
# COMPACT_ATOMS: atom_id res chain seq x y z
N ASN A 1 21.78 -14.05 -18.55
CA ASN A 1 20.32 -14.03 -18.73
C ASN A 1 19.66 -13.51 -17.47
N MET A 2 19.37 -12.20 -17.44
CA MET A 2 18.64 -11.57 -16.32
C MET A 2 17.17 -11.98 -16.41
N ARG A 3 16.61 -12.55 -15.33
CA ARG A 3 15.21 -12.98 -15.27
C ARG A 3 14.24 -11.81 -15.02
N GLY A 4 14.72 -10.76 -14.40
CA GLY A 4 13.93 -9.56 -14.12
C GLY A 4 14.72 -8.52 -13.35
N ALA A 5 14.08 -7.42 -13.01
CA ALA A 5 14.65 -6.31 -12.24
C ALA A 5 13.59 -5.59 -11.43
N ASN A 6 13.98 -5.06 -10.26
CA ASN A 6 13.14 -4.11 -9.54
C ASN A 6 13.46 -2.66 -9.97
N VAL A 7 12.44 -1.83 -9.96
CA VAL A 7 12.50 -0.42 -10.32
C VAL A 7 11.91 0.43 -9.21
N THR A 8 12.58 1.52 -8.87
CA THR A 8 12.08 2.48 -7.88
C THR A 8 11.96 3.89 -8.47
N MET A 9 11.58 4.85 -7.65
CA MET A 9 11.52 6.27 -8.07
C MET A 9 12.92 6.77 -8.51
N PRO A 10 13.00 7.63 -9.53
CA PRO A 10 11.88 8.23 -10.27
C PRO A 10 11.41 7.42 -11.50
N CYS A 11 11.98 6.24 -11.77
CA CYS A 11 11.89 5.57 -13.06
C CYS A 11 10.61 4.75 -13.28
N LYS A 12 9.75 4.52 -12.26
CA LYS A 12 8.58 3.62 -12.32
C LYS A 12 7.62 3.93 -13.49
N GLN A 13 7.36 5.20 -13.78
CA GLN A 13 6.43 5.60 -14.86
C GLN A 13 7.07 5.49 -16.24
N GLU A 14 8.35 5.86 -16.37
CA GLU A 14 9.05 5.80 -17.66
C GLU A 14 9.26 4.37 -18.12
N VAL A 15 9.67 3.50 -17.20
CA VAL A 15 9.83 2.07 -17.47
C VAL A 15 8.51 1.43 -17.93
N CYS A 16 7.38 1.83 -17.34
CA CYS A 16 6.06 1.33 -17.75
C CYS A 16 5.79 1.51 -19.25
N ARG A 17 6.25 2.62 -19.85
CA ARG A 17 6.07 2.93 -21.28
C ARG A 17 6.91 2.06 -22.21
N ASN A 18 7.93 1.38 -21.68
CA ASN A 18 8.91 0.59 -22.42
C ASN A 18 8.71 -0.92 -22.23
N MET A 19 7.60 -1.34 -21.64
CA MET A 19 7.29 -2.77 -21.46
C MET A 19 6.52 -3.32 -22.66
N ASP A 20 6.81 -4.58 -23.03
CA ASP A 20 6.06 -5.29 -24.05
C ASP A 20 4.65 -5.65 -23.57
N LYS A 21 4.52 -5.94 -22.28
CA LYS A 21 3.25 -6.26 -21.59
C LYS A 21 3.19 -5.61 -20.22
N LEU A 22 1.97 -5.39 -19.75
CA LEU A 22 1.70 -4.91 -18.39
C LEU A 22 0.69 -5.83 -17.69
N SER A 23 0.90 -6.08 -16.40
CA SER A 23 -0.17 -6.63 -15.57
C SER A 23 -1.32 -5.63 -15.48
N ASP A 24 -2.53 -6.09 -15.14
CA ASP A 24 -3.70 -5.19 -15.00
C ASP A 24 -3.44 -4.08 -14.00
N ALA A 25 -2.87 -4.38 -12.85
CA ALA A 25 -2.51 -3.38 -11.86
C ALA A 25 -1.51 -2.34 -12.43
N ALA A 26 -0.44 -2.77 -13.10
CA ALA A 26 0.54 -1.86 -13.70
C ALA A 26 -0.06 -1.00 -14.82
N ARG A 27 -0.97 -1.56 -15.59
CA ARG A 27 -1.69 -0.86 -16.67
C ARG A 27 -2.59 0.26 -16.14
N PHE A 28 -3.33 0.00 -15.06
CA PHE A 28 -4.18 1.02 -14.45
C PHE A 28 -3.37 2.09 -13.72
N VAL A 29 -2.38 1.68 -12.92
CA VAL A 29 -1.52 2.61 -12.16
C VAL A 29 -0.62 3.45 -13.09
N GLY A 30 -0.26 2.93 -14.26
CA GLY A 30 0.70 3.57 -15.16
C GLY A 30 2.14 3.59 -14.64
N ALA A 31 2.50 2.63 -13.78
CA ALA A 31 3.82 2.51 -13.18
C ALA A 31 4.22 1.04 -13.02
N VAL A 32 5.53 0.79 -13.05
CA VAL A 32 6.15 -0.54 -12.91
C VAL A 32 7.23 -0.47 -11.84
N ASN A 33 7.20 -1.36 -10.85
CA ASN A 33 8.29 -1.55 -9.89
C ASN A 33 9.01 -2.90 -10.05
N THR A 34 8.46 -3.81 -10.88
CA THR A 34 8.99 -5.15 -11.10
C THR A 34 8.88 -5.50 -12.59
N ILE A 35 10.01 -5.82 -13.20
CA ILE A 35 10.10 -6.25 -14.61
C ILE A 35 10.40 -7.74 -14.62
N VAL A 36 9.63 -8.51 -15.36
CA VAL A 36 9.91 -9.93 -15.63
C VAL A 36 10.33 -10.10 -17.09
N ASN A 37 11.42 -10.83 -17.31
CA ASN A 37 11.93 -11.15 -18.64
C ASN A 37 11.68 -12.63 -18.94
N ASP A 38 10.72 -12.90 -19.81
CA ASP A 38 10.41 -14.22 -20.32
C ASP A 38 10.95 -14.37 -21.76
N ASN A 39 12.21 -14.80 -21.86
CA ASN A 39 12.89 -15.04 -23.13
C ASN A 39 12.90 -13.82 -24.07
N GLY A 40 13.10 -12.64 -23.51
CA GLY A 40 13.14 -11.37 -24.26
C GLY A 40 11.84 -10.59 -24.26
N VAL A 41 10.72 -11.16 -23.80
CA VAL A 41 9.46 -10.43 -23.59
C VAL A 41 9.46 -9.83 -22.20
N LEU A 42 9.40 -8.51 -22.12
CA LEU A 42 9.41 -7.76 -20.85
C LEU A 42 7.98 -7.49 -20.38
N THR A 43 7.61 -8.06 -19.24
CA THR A 43 6.32 -7.80 -18.60
C THR A 43 6.52 -6.94 -17.35
N GLY A 44 5.84 -5.78 -17.31
CA GLY A 44 5.88 -4.86 -16.18
C GLY A 44 4.77 -5.15 -15.16
N HIS A 45 5.13 -5.17 -13.88
CA HIS A 45 4.23 -5.34 -12.75
C HIS A 45 4.40 -4.20 -11.76
N ILE A 46 3.36 -3.97 -10.94
CA ILE A 46 3.41 -3.10 -9.76
C ILE A 46 3.00 -3.93 -8.55
N THR A 47 3.92 -4.16 -7.61
CA THR A 47 3.71 -5.04 -6.45
C THR A 47 3.42 -4.27 -5.16
N ASP A 48 3.42 -2.92 -5.19
CA ASP A 48 3.19 -2.11 -3.99
C ASP A 48 1.80 -2.38 -3.37
N GLY A 49 0.73 -2.36 -4.18
CA GLY A 49 -0.62 -2.68 -3.71
C GLY A 49 -0.77 -4.14 -3.28
N MET A 50 -0.16 -5.07 -4.04
CA MET A 50 -0.10 -6.49 -3.67
C MET A 50 0.56 -6.69 -2.29
N GLY A 51 1.58 -5.89 -1.97
CA GLY A 51 2.25 -5.93 -0.67
C GLY A 51 1.29 -5.68 0.49
N VAL A 52 0.42 -4.65 0.37
CA VAL A 52 -0.60 -4.36 1.39
C VAL A 52 -1.63 -5.48 1.49
N VAL A 53 -2.15 -5.97 0.37
CA VAL A 53 -3.16 -7.04 0.39
C VAL A 53 -2.62 -8.33 0.98
N LEU A 54 -1.38 -8.69 0.67
CA LEU A 54 -0.73 -9.89 1.23
C LEU A 54 -0.41 -9.71 2.72
N ASP A 55 -0.01 -8.52 3.16
CA ASP A 55 0.24 -8.23 4.56
C ASP A 55 -1.06 -8.25 5.39
N LEU A 56 -2.12 -7.64 4.89
CA LEU A 56 -3.46 -7.76 5.50
C LEU A 56 -3.87 -9.22 5.65
N LYS A 57 -3.69 -10.04 4.60
CA LYS A 57 -3.98 -11.47 4.64
C LYS A 57 -3.13 -12.22 5.67
N ASP A 58 -1.88 -11.87 5.83
CA ASP A 58 -0.98 -12.42 6.85
C ASP A 58 -1.45 -12.13 8.28
N HIS A 59 -2.14 -11.00 8.46
CA HIS A 59 -2.84 -10.63 9.70
C HIS A 59 -4.29 -11.17 9.77
N ASN A 60 -4.67 -12.13 8.91
CA ASN A 60 -6.01 -12.72 8.82
C ASN A 60 -7.11 -11.73 8.43
N VAL A 61 -6.77 -10.63 7.79
CA VAL A 61 -7.71 -9.62 7.28
C VAL A 61 -7.98 -9.86 5.80
N SER A 62 -9.26 -10.04 5.45
CA SER A 62 -9.71 -10.11 4.05
C SER A 62 -10.19 -8.74 3.59
N ILE A 63 -9.82 -8.35 2.37
CA ILE A 63 -10.35 -7.12 1.73
C ILE A 63 -11.61 -7.40 0.90
N ILE A 64 -11.96 -8.67 0.67
CA ILE A 64 -13.09 -9.06 -0.17
C ILE A 64 -14.40 -8.61 0.50
N ASP A 65 -15.25 -7.96 -0.28
CA ASP A 65 -16.54 -7.39 0.15
C ASP A 65 -16.43 -6.35 1.28
N LYS A 66 -15.25 -5.74 1.48
CA LYS A 66 -15.00 -4.72 2.50
C LYS A 66 -15.17 -3.30 1.98
N ASP A 67 -15.67 -2.44 2.85
CA ASP A 67 -15.70 -0.99 2.65
C ASP A 67 -14.39 -0.38 3.19
N ILE A 68 -13.61 0.24 2.30
CA ILE A 68 -12.27 0.76 2.57
C ILE A 68 -12.27 2.28 2.50
N VAL A 69 -11.66 2.95 3.46
CA VAL A 69 -11.26 4.36 3.36
C VAL A 69 -9.76 4.43 3.14
N LEU A 70 -9.34 5.16 2.11
CA LEU A 70 -7.94 5.32 1.75
C LEU A 70 -7.56 6.81 1.75
N PHE A 71 -6.55 7.16 2.53
CA PHE A 71 -5.94 8.48 2.50
C PHE A 71 -4.78 8.52 1.51
N GLY A 72 -4.82 9.50 0.60
CA GLY A 72 -3.78 9.76 -0.38
C GLY A 72 -4.13 9.39 -1.81
N ALA A 73 -3.44 10.02 -2.75
CA ALA A 73 -3.50 9.79 -4.20
C ALA A 73 -2.10 9.77 -4.82
N GLY A 74 -1.07 9.52 -4.02
CA GLY A 74 0.30 9.31 -4.48
C GLY A 74 0.50 7.89 -5.04
N GLY A 75 1.72 7.58 -5.50
CA GLY A 75 2.01 6.31 -6.15
C GLY A 75 1.64 5.07 -5.34
N ALA A 76 1.96 5.04 -4.03
CA ALA A 76 1.59 3.92 -3.15
C ALA A 76 0.07 3.82 -2.99
N ALA A 77 -0.60 4.93 -2.63
CA ALA A 77 -2.06 4.95 -2.46
C ALA A 77 -2.79 4.53 -3.74
N THR A 78 -2.35 5.02 -4.91
CA THR A 78 -2.91 4.62 -6.21
C THR A 78 -2.75 3.11 -6.45
N ALA A 79 -1.59 2.55 -6.16
CA ALA A 79 -1.34 1.11 -6.32
C ALA A 79 -2.21 0.28 -5.37
N ILE A 80 -2.40 0.74 -4.12
CA ILE A 80 -3.26 0.11 -3.12
C ILE A 80 -4.73 0.15 -3.57
N MET A 81 -5.23 1.33 -4.01
CA MET A 81 -6.59 1.47 -4.53
C MET A 81 -6.86 0.49 -5.66
N VAL A 82 -5.97 0.47 -6.66
CA VAL A 82 -6.11 -0.39 -7.83
C VAL A 82 -6.10 -1.87 -7.42
N GLN A 83 -5.14 -2.29 -6.59
CA GLN A 83 -5.04 -3.70 -6.20
C GLN A 83 -6.26 -4.13 -5.37
N CYS A 84 -6.65 -3.36 -4.36
CA CYS A 84 -7.82 -3.68 -3.54
C CYS A 84 -9.10 -3.78 -4.39
N ALA A 85 -9.27 -2.89 -5.37
CA ALA A 85 -10.43 -2.94 -6.26
C ALA A 85 -10.41 -4.16 -7.19
N LEU A 86 -9.23 -4.56 -7.71
CA LEU A 86 -9.07 -5.77 -8.52
C LEU A 86 -9.30 -7.04 -7.71
N ASP A 87 -8.90 -7.06 -6.45
CA ASP A 87 -9.00 -8.23 -5.57
C ASP A 87 -10.33 -8.32 -4.82
N GLY A 88 -11.32 -7.47 -5.16
CA GLY A 88 -12.71 -7.65 -4.75
C GLY A 88 -13.16 -6.84 -3.54
N ALA A 89 -12.52 -5.72 -3.23
CA ALA A 89 -13.09 -4.76 -2.29
C ALA A 89 -14.48 -4.29 -2.77
N LYS A 90 -15.43 -4.14 -1.83
CA LYS A 90 -16.80 -3.70 -2.14
C LYS A 90 -16.83 -2.24 -2.53
N SER A 91 -16.20 -1.39 -1.73
CA SER A 91 -16.05 0.04 -2.02
C SER A 91 -14.72 0.58 -1.51
N ILE A 92 -14.21 1.62 -2.19
CA ILE A 92 -13.05 2.38 -1.73
C ILE A 92 -13.39 3.87 -1.83
N THR A 93 -13.38 4.57 -0.70
CA THR A 93 -13.50 6.02 -0.64
C THR A 93 -12.12 6.63 -0.44
N VAL A 94 -11.65 7.36 -1.44
CA VAL A 94 -10.32 7.98 -1.44
C VAL A 94 -10.43 9.44 -1.01
N PHE A 95 -9.66 9.82 -0.01
CA PHE A 95 -9.50 11.23 0.41
C PHE A 95 -8.10 11.73 0.10
N ASN A 96 -8.01 12.89 -0.55
CA ASN A 96 -6.72 13.50 -0.85
C ASN A 96 -6.74 15.03 -0.68
N ARG A 97 -5.57 15.61 -0.42
CA ARG A 97 -5.42 17.05 -0.21
C ARG A 97 -5.56 17.87 -1.48
N SER A 98 -4.98 17.41 -2.59
CA SER A 98 -4.98 18.16 -3.86
C SER A 98 -6.05 17.67 -4.82
N ASN A 99 -6.70 18.61 -5.51
CA ASN A 99 -7.67 18.29 -6.55
C ASN A 99 -7.03 17.56 -7.73
N GLU A 100 -5.80 17.94 -8.12
CA GLU A 100 -5.04 17.26 -9.18
C GLU A 100 -4.85 15.77 -8.89
N GLY A 101 -4.48 15.43 -7.63
CA GLY A 101 -4.37 14.03 -7.22
C GLY A 101 -5.71 13.30 -7.27
N LEU A 102 -6.81 13.96 -6.87
CA LEU A 102 -8.16 13.38 -6.95
C LEU A 102 -8.58 13.14 -8.40
N GLU A 103 -8.39 14.12 -9.28
CA GLU A 103 -8.68 13.98 -10.72
C GLU A 103 -7.89 12.82 -11.35
N HIS A 104 -6.61 12.70 -10.96
CA HIS A 104 -5.77 11.60 -11.44
C HIS A 104 -6.33 10.23 -11.03
N VAL A 105 -6.59 9.99 -9.74
CA VAL A 105 -7.11 8.70 -9.28
C VAL A 105 -8.54 8.44 -9.74
N ALA A 106 -9.36 9.48 -9.89
CA ALA A 106 -10.71 9.38 -10.46
C ALA A 106 -10.66 8.93 -11.92
N SER A 107 -9.71 9.44 -12.71
CA SER A 107 -9.52 9.00 -14.10
C SER A 107 -9.13 7.52 -14.20
N ILE A 108 -8.33 7.03 -13.24
CA ILE A 108 -7.98 5.62 -13.12
C ILE A 108 -9.22 4.80 -12.75
N GLY A 109 -9.97 5.25 -11.75
CA GLY A 109 -11.21 4.60 -11.32
C GLY A 109 -12.24 4.48 -12.45
N GLN A 110 -12.38 5.52 -13.28
CA GLN A 110 -13.25 5.48 -14.45
C GLN A 110 -12.81 4.38 -15.44
N LYS A 111 -11.53 4.30 -15.77
CA LYS A 111 -10.99 3.25 -16.66
C LYS A 111 -11.20 1.86 -16.08
N MET A 112 -11.05 1.69 -14.77
CA MET A 112 -11.31 0.41 -14.10
C MET A 112 -12.78 0.00 -14.23
N MET A 113 -13.73 0.94 -14.05
CA MET A 113 -15.15 0.67 -14.23
C MET A 113 -15.50 0.34 -15.68
N GLU A 114 -14.91 1.04 -16.66
CA GLU A 114 -15.07 0.76 -18.10
C GLU A 114 -14.55 -0.65 -18.45
N ASP A 115 -13.49 -1.13 -17.81
CA ASP A 115 -12.95 -2.49 -17.93
C ASP A 115 -13.73 -3.54 -17.10
N GLY A 116 -14.82 -3.15 -16.41
CA GLY A 116 -15.70 -4.08 -15.71
C GLY A 116 -15.32 -4.40 -14.26
N VAL A 117 -14.40 -3.66 -13.65
CA VAL A 117 -14.11 -3.76 -12.20
C VAL A 117 -15.34 -3.30 -11.42
N LYS A 118 -15.81 -4.13 -10.48
CA LYS A 118 -17.09 -3.92 -9.80
C LYS A 118 -17.01 -3.09 -8.51
N CYS A 119 -15.79 -2.80 -8.02
CA CYS A 119 -15.59 -2.02 -6.82
C CYS A 119 -16.16 -0.61 -6.99
N LYS A 120 -16.95 -0.15 -6.01
CA LYS A 120 -17.45 1.23 -6.00
C LYS A 120 -16.32 2.17 -5.57
N LEU A 121 -15.97 3.14 -6.41
CA LEU A 121 -14.90 4.12 -6.13
C LEU A 121 -15.50 5.51 -5.94
N GLU A 122 -15.15 6.17 -4.84
CA GLU A 122 -15.52 7.54 -4.50
C GLU A 122 -14.28 8.38 -4.20
N PHE A 123 -14.27 9.66 -4.59
CA PHE A 123 -13.09 10.53 -4.49
C PHE A 123 -13.48 11.87 -3.88
N HIS A 124 -12.91 12.25 -2.75
CA HIS A 124 -13.30 13.42 -1.97
C HIS A 124 -12.08 14.20 -1.46
N PRO A 125 -12.21 15.53 -1.30
CA PRO A 125 -11.15 16.33 -0.70
C PRO A 125 -11.06 16.07 0.81
N LEU A 126 -9.82 16.05 1.34
CA LEU A 126 -9.58 15.96 2.79
C LEU A 126 -10.15 17.15 3.59
N SER A 127 -10.48 18.26 2.92
CA SER A 127 -11.13 19.43 3.54
C SER A 127 -12.59 19.17 3.93
N ASP A 128 -13.23 18.14 3.38
CA ASP A 128 -14.56 17.70 3.79
C ASP A 128 -14.45 16.76 5.02
N THR A 129 -14.09 17.37 6.13
CA THR A 129 -13.72 16.65 7.37
C THR A 129 -14.89 15.89 7.97
N ASP A 130 -16.10 16.46 7.94
CA ASP A 130 -17.29 15.83 8.51
C ASP A 130 -17.65 14.56 7.73
N PHE A 131 -17.65 14.64 6.41
CA PHE A 131 -17.89 13.50 5.54
C PHE A 131 -16.78 12.44 5.65
N MET A 132 -15.52 12.88 5.76
CA MET A 132 -14.39 11.98 5.99
C MET A 132 -14.58 11.19 7.30
N HIS A 133 -14.92 11.85 8.39
CA HIS A 133 -15.15 11.16 9.68
C HIS A 133 -16.38 10.24 9.63
N GLU A 134 -17.45 10.62 8.89
CA GLU A 134 -18.60 9.74 8.68
C GLU A 134 -18.17 8.45 7.95
N LYS A 135 -17.40 8.58 6.87
CA LYS A 135 -16.90 7.43 6.11
C LYS A 135 -15.95 6.56 6.91
N VAL A 136 -15.01 7.16 7.66
CA VAL A 136 -14.10 6.42 8.52
C VAL A 136 -14.85 5.64 9.59
N ARG A 137 -15.85 6.26 10.25
CA ARG A 137 -16.66 5.59 11.28
C ARG A 137 -17.40 4.34 10.78
N SER A 138 -17.69 4.28 9.49
CA SER A 138 -18.47 3.18 8.88
C SER A 138 -17.64 2.21 8.05
N CYS A 139 -16.34 2.43 7.90
CA CYS A 139 -15.50 1.54 7.08
C CYS A 139 -15.06 0.30 7.87
N ASP A 140 -14.78 -0.77 7.15
CA ASP A 140 -14.13 -1.97 7.70
C ASP A 140 -12.62 -1.75 7.85
N ILE A 141 -12.01 -1.06 6.88
CA ILE A 141 -10.55 -0.89 6.80
C ILE A 141 -10.22 0.58 6.50
N LEU A 142 -9.43 1.20 7.36
CA LEU A 142 -8.82 2.51 7.14
C LEU A 142 -7.36 2.34 6.72
N ILE A 143 -6.98 2.90 5.57
CA ILE A 143 -5.59 2.83 5.07
C ILE A 143 -5.02 4.24 4.95
N ASN A 144 -3.92 4.51 5.65
CA ASN A 144 -3.12 5.71 5.41
C ASN A 144 -2.06 5.43 4.34
N GLY A 145 -2.29 5.89 3.11
CA GLY A 145 -1.35 5.84 1.99
C GLY A 145 -0.59 7.16 1.77
N THR A 146 -0.60 8.07 2.76
CA THR A 146 0.10 9.35 2.73
C THR A 146 1.42 9.30 3.51
N CYS A 147 2.16 10.40 3.50
CA CYS A 147 3.32 10.59 4.37
C CYS A 147 2.98 11.25 5.72
N VAL A 148 1.71 11.52 6.04
CA VAL A 148 1.33 12.14 7.32
C VAL A 148 1.53 11.14 8.46
N GLY A 149 2.41 11.48 9.39
CA GLY A 149 2.89 10.60 10.46
C GLY A 149 4.33 10.10 10.25
N MET A 150 4.94 10.35 9.07
CA MET A 150 6.31 9.91 8.76
C MET A 150 7.36 10.81 9.41
N ALA A 151 8.31 10.20 10.09
CA ALA A 151 9.46 10.89 10.66
C ALA A 151 10.45 11.34 9.54
N PRO A 152 11.22 12.41 9.75
CA PRO A 152 11.11 13.34 10.89
C PRO A 152 10.09 14.47 10.64
N ALA A 153 9.70 14.74 9.39
CA ALA A 153 9.03 15.98 9.02
C ALA A 153 7.56 16.05 9.45
N LEU A 154 6.87 14.91 9.47
CA LEU A 154 5.43 14.80 9.76
C LEU A 154 5.15 13.88 10.97
N ASP A 155 6.18 13.56 11.74
CA ASP A 155 6.05 12.76 12.95
C ASP A 155 5.07 13.40 13.94
N GLY A 156 4.30 12.55 14.64
CA GLY A 156 3.29 13.00 15.59
C GLY A 156 2.05 13.66 14.96
N GLN A 157 1.90 13.63 13.63
CA GLN A 157 0.70 14.13 12.94
C GLN A 157 -0.24 12.99 12.53
N SER A 158 -1.54 13.28 12.51
CA SER A 158 -2.59 12.39 12.01
C SER A 158 -3.62 13.18 11.20
N LEU A 159 -4.24 12.53 10.23
CA LEU A 159 -5.36 13.10 9.46
C LEU A 159 -6.69 12.99 10.20
N ILE A 160 -6.78 12.10 11.18
CA ILE A 160 -7.97 11.92 12.02
C ILE A 160 -7.90 12.90 13.20
N THR A 161 -8.95 13.68 13.37
CA THR A 161 -9.09 14.65 14.47
C THR A 161 -10.26 14.33 15.41
N ASP A 162 -11.25 13.57 14.94
CA ASP A 162 -12.34 13.04 15.73
C ASP A 162 -12.04 11.59 16.16
N MET A 163 -11.64 11.41 17.41
CA MET A 163 -11.27 10.09 17.95
C MET A 163 -12.47 9.14 18.07
N SER A 164 -13.70 9.64 18.03
CA SER A 164 -14.91 8.81 18.11
C SER A 164 -15.19 7.99 16.85
N VAL A 165 -14.37 8.14 15.82
CA VAL A 165 -14.49 7.33 14.57
C VAL A 165 -13.94 5.91 14.76
N PHE A 166 -13.02 5.71 15.71
CA PHE A 166 -12.41 4.40 15.93
C PHE A 166 -13.36 3.45 16.66
N HIS A 167 -13.33 2.18 16.29
CA HIS A 167 -14.13 1.13 16.90
C HIS A 167 -13.42 -0.23 16.87
N GLU A 168 -13.88 -1.16 17.70
CA GLU A 168 -13.22 -2.44 17.98
C GLU A 168 -12.96 -3.30 16.74
N ASP A 169 -13.88 -3.29 15.77
CA ASP A 169 -13.81 -4.16 14.60
C ASP A 169 -13.08 -3.50 13.40
N MET A 170 -12.70 -2.22 13.52
CA MET A 170 -11.98 -1.51 12.46
C MET A 170 -10.55 -2.03 12.34
N VAL A 171 -10.11 -2.24 11.10
CA VAL A 171 -8.69 -2.44 10.78
C VAL A 171 -8.08 -1.11 10.38
N VAL A 172 -6.96 -0.75 10.98
CA VAL A 172 -6.18 0.45 10.62
C VAL A 172 -4.84 0.00 10.06
N TYR A 173 -4.57 0.35 8.80
CA TYR A 173 -3.33 0.05 8.12
C TYR A 173 -2.58 1.34 7.79
N ASP A 174 -1.36 1.48 8.28
CA ASP A 174 -0.50 2.63 7.96
C ASP A 174 0.69 2.17 7.11
N VAL A 175 0.85 2.70 5.88
CA VAL A 175 1.98 2.34 5.00
C VAL A 175 3.32 2.86 5.52
N ILE A 176 3.32 3.70 6.55
CA ILE A 176 4.52 4.26 7.16
C ILE A 176 5.23 3.18 7.96
N TYR A 177 6.54 3.02 7.74
CA TYR A 177 7.39 2.07 8.45
C TYR A 177 8.40 2.76 9.40
N HIS A 178 8.47 4.09 9.37
CA HIS A 178 9.27 4.89 10.30
C HIS A 178 8.55 6.21 10.63
N PRO A 179 8.12 6.45 11.90
CA PRO A 179 8.30 5.58 13.07
C PRO A 179 7.53 4.26 12.97
N LEU A 180 7.83 3.29 13.84
CA LEU A 180 7.14 1.98 13.87
C LEU A 180 5.70 2.10 14.29
N VAL A 181 5.41 3.02 15.19
CA VAL A 181 4.05 3.36 15.66
C VAL A 181 3.83 4.82 15.34
N THR A 182 2.96 5.09 14.37
CA THR A 182 2.55 6.45 14.01
C THR A 182 1.51 6.99 14.98
N LYS A 183 1.26 8.30 14.94
CA LYS A 183 0.18 8.90 15.74
C LYS A 183 -1.18 8.29 15.38
N LEU A 184 -1.47 8.04 14.11
CA LEU A 184 -2.71 7.38 13.68
C LEU A 184 -2.89 6.02 14.37
N MET A 185 -1.84 5.19 14.38
CA MET A 185 -1.86 3.88 15.01
C MET A 185 -2.09 3.98 16.54
N ALA A 186 -1.35 4.88 17.20
CA ALA A 186 -1.49 5.10 18.65
C ALA A 186 -2.89 5.60 19.02
N ASP A 187 -3.42 6.57 18.26
CA ASP A 187 -4.77 7.11 18.45
C ASP A 187 -5.85 6.02 18.27
N ALA A 188 -5.69 5.14 17.25
CA ALA A 188 -6.64 4.06 16.99
C ALA A 188 -6.72 3.08 18.17
N VAL A 189 -5.58 2.60 18.68
CA VAL A 189 -5.54 1.70 19.84
C VAL A 189 -6.10 2.38 21.09
N ALA A 190 -5.70 3.62 21.34
CA ALA A 190 -6.16 4.37 22.52
C ALA A 190 -7.67 4.65 22.52
N ASN A 191 -8.33 4.60 21.36
CA ASN A 191 -9.74 4.94 21.17
C ASN A 191 -10.61 3.76 20.71
N GLY A 192 -10.16 2.52 20.93
CA GLY A 192 -11.03 1.35 20.88
C GLY A 192 -10.74 0.33 19.78
N CYS A 193 -9.83 0.59 18.85
CA CYS A 193 -9.38 -0.46 17.94
C CYS A 193 -8.57 -1.52 18.71
N LYS A 194 -8.76 -2.79 18.35
CA LYS A 194 -7.91 -3.88 18.86
C LYS A 194 -6.48 -3.70 18.35
N GLU A 195 -5.49 -3.96 19.19
CA GLU A 195 -4.09 -3.81 18.84
C GLU A 195 -3.69 -4.69 17.63
N GLU A 196 -4.22 -5.92 17.56
CA GLU A 196 -4.00 -6.84 16.44
C GLU A 196 -4.59 -6.36 15.11
N ASN A 197 -5.52 -5.40 15.14
CA ASN A 197 -6.13 -4.79 13.95
C ASN A 197 -5.38 -3.51 13.50
N VAL A 198 -4.34 -3.07 14.22
CA VAL A 198 -3.58 -1.86 13.89
C VAL A 198 -2.21 -2.26 13.35
N ILE A 199 -2.03 -2.11 12.03
CA ILE A 199 -0.93 -2.69 11.27
C ILE A 199 -0.08 -1.57 10.67
N GLY A 200 1.25 -1.64 10.84
CA GLY A 200 2.21 -0.69 10.27
C GLY A 200 2.87 -1.18 8.98
N GLY A 201 3.52 -0.27 8.27
CA GLY A 201 3.98 -0.46 6.88
C GLY A 201 5.18 -1.39 6.63
N LYS A 202 5.82 -1.96 7.67
CA LYS A 202 6.95 -2.88 7.46
C LYS A 202 6.56 -4.12 6.65
N GLY A 203 5.37 -4.66 6.90
CA GLY A 203 4.89 -5.83 6.19
C GLY A 203 4.71 -5.56 4.68
N MET A 204 4.24 -4.38 4.31
CA MET A 204 4.14 -3.99 2.89
C MET A 204 5.48 -4.13 2.15
N LEU A 205 6.59 -3.70 2.78
CA LEU A 205 7.93 -3.80 2.17
C LEU A 205 8.33 -5.27 1.95
N LEU A 206 8.07 -6.13 2.91
CA LEU A 206 8.36 -7.55 2.80
C LEU A 206 7.51 -8.20 1.71
N TRP A 207 6.20 -8.00 1.77
CA TRP A 207 5.27 -8.71 0.92
C TRP A 207 5.30 -8.23 -0.55
N GLN A 208 5.61 -6.93 -0.82
CA GLN A 208 5.84 -6.49 -2.19
C GLN A 208 7.09 -7.17 -2.80
N GLY A 209 8.12 -7.38 -1.96
CA GLY A 209 9.32 -8.13 -2.36
C GLY A 209 9.03 -9.61 -2.58
N ALA A 210 8.19 -10.24 -1.75
CA ALA A 210 7.74 -11.61 -1.92
C ALA A 210 6.94 -11.79 -3.22
N GLY A 211 6.08 -10.83 -3.56
CA GLY A 211 5.39 -10.79 -4.85
C GLY A 211 6.35 -10.74 -6.03
N ALA A 212 7.35 -9.85 -5.98
CA ALA A 212 8.38 -9.77 -7.01
C ALA A 212 9.21 -11.07 -7.12
N PHE A 213 9.59 -11.65 -6.00
CA PHE A 213 10.30 -12.94 -5.97
C PHE A 213 9.50 -14.05 -6.67
N LYS A 214 8.20 -14.15 -6.38
CA LYS A 214 7.32 -15.12 -7.03
C LYS A 214 7.22 -14.90 -8.55
N LEU A 215 7.14 -13.64 -8.97
CA LEU A 215 7.12 -13.29 -10.38
C LEU A 215 8.43 -13.68 -11.10
N TYR A 216 9.59 -13.56 -10.44
CA TYR A 216 10.87 -13.93 -11.03
C TYR A 216 11.11 -15.43 -11.10
N THR A 217 10.71 -16.16 -10.06
CA THR A 217 11.12 -17.54 -9.82
C THR A 217 10.03 -18.56 -10.01
N GLY A 218 8.75 -18.13 -9.91
CA GLY A 218 7.59 -19.01 -9.81
C GLY A 218 7.41 -19.66 -8.43
N LEU A 219 8.33 -19.38 -7.47
CA LEU A 219 8.33 -19.96 -6.13
C LEU A 219 7.82 -18.95 -5.10
N ASP A 220 7.20 -19.43 -4.03
CA ASP A 220 6.86 -18.59 -2.89
C ASP A 220 8.13 -18.28 -2.08
N MET A 221 8.29 -17.01 -1.71
CA MET A 221 9.38 -16.59 -0.81
C MET A 221 9.08 -17.10 0.61
N PRO A 222 10.09 -17.59 1.36
CA PRO A 222 9.91 -17.99 2.76
C PRO A 222 9.73 -16.76 3.67
N ALA A 223 8.58 -16.05 3.50
CA ALA A 223 8.33 -14.75 4.11
C ALA A 223 8.26 -14.82 5.64
N GLN A 224 7.73 -15.92 6.20
CA GLN A 224 7.63 -16.08 7.65
C GLN A 224 9.00 -16.26 8.31
N GLU A 225 9.88 -17.05 7.70
CA GLU A 225 11.25 -17.23 8.16
C GLU A 225 12.02 -15.91 8.06
N LEU A 226 11.79 -15.15 6.99
CA LEU A 226 12.42 -13.84 6.83
C LEU A 226 11.88 -12.82 7.86
N LYS A 227 10.57 -12.82 8.16
CA LYS A 227 9.99 -11.98 9.24
C LYS A 227 10.65 -12.30 10.58
N ALA A 228 10.77 -13.58 10.93
CA ALA A 228 11.41 -14.01 12.17
C ALA A 228 12.91 -13.61 12.23
N PHE A 229 13.62 -13.74 11.11
CA PHE A 229 15.02 -13.33 11.01
C PHE A 229 15.17 -11.80 11.19
N LEU A 230 14.34 -11.00 10.54
CA LEU A 230 14.38 -9.54 10.65
C LEU A 230 14.03 -9.06 12.07
N ALA A 231 13.00 -9.64 12.69
CA ALA A 231 12.63 -9.33 14.07
C ALA A 231 13.78 -9.61 15.05
N LYS A 232 14.45 -10.76 14.90
CA LYS A 232 15.61 -11.11 15.73
C LYS A 232 16.76 -10.11 15.56
N ARG A 233 17.05 -9.66 14.34
CA ARG A 233 18.10 -8.65 14.09
C ARG A 233 17.76 -7.30 14.73
N GLU A 234 16.49 -6.90 14.71
CA GLU A 234 16.05 -5.68 15.40
C GLU A 234 16.23 -5.77 16.91
N GLU A 235 15.90 -6.92 17.51
CA GLU A 235 16.14 -7.17 18.95
C GLU A 235 17.65 -7.11 19.29
N GLU A 236 18.52 -7.56 18.40
CA GLU A 236 19.97 -7.50 18.52
C GLU A 236 20.55 -6.10 18.25
N GLY A 237 19.70 -5.09 17.90
CA GLY A 237 20.11 -3.71 17.60
C GLY A 237 20.84 -3.56 16.27
N VAL A 238 20.72 -4.54 15.38
CA VAL A 238 21.32 -4.51 14.04
C VAL A 238 20.25 -4.00 13.06
N GLU A 239 20.46 -2.83 12.47
CA GLU A 239 19.56 -2.32 11.43
C GLU A 239 19.52 -3.31 10.25
N PRO A 240 18.35 -3.81 9.85
CA PRO A 240 18.23 -4.89 8.86
C PRO A 240 18.79 -4.56 7.47
N LEU A 241 19.01 -3.29 7.15
CA LEU A 241 19.40 -2.80 5.83
C LEU A 241 20.66 -1.92 5.82
N ALA A 242 21.27 -1.62 6.96
CA ALA A 242 22.43 -0.73 7.04
C ALA A 242 23.64 -1.28 6.27
N ASP A 243 23.87 -2.60 6.38
CA ASP A 243 25.03 -3.26 5.76
C ASP A 243 24.92 -3.41 4.22
N VAL A 244 23.73 -3.25 3.64
CA VAL A 244 23.51 -3.42 2.20
C VAL A 244 23.71 -2.11 1.45
N ALA A 245 23.40 -0.98 2.08
CA ALA A 245 23.51 0.33 1.45
C ALA A 245 24.95 0.86 1.33
N GLU A 246 25.85 0.46 2.25
CA GLU A 246 27.24 0.92 2.27
C GLU A 246 28.17 0.19 1.29
N ASN A 247 27.77 -0.96 0.76
CA ASN A 247 28.64 -1.84 -0.04
C ASN A 247 28.21 -1.98 -1.52
N VAL A 248 27.31 -1.18 -2.03
CA VAL A 248 27.00 -1.15 -3.48
C VAL A 248 27.79 0.00 -4.13
N PRO A 249 28.86 -0.27 -4.87
CA PRO A 249 29.51 0.77 -5.68
C PRO A 249 28.55 1.16 -6.79
N PHE A 250 28.20 2.44 -6.82
CA PHE A 250 27.51 3.09 -7.93
C PHE A 250 28.44 3.25 -9.13
#